data_514a8c8d6f3221efbf57e10bd40d76b8
#
_entry.id   514a8c8d6f3221efbf57e10bd40d76b8
#
_cell.length_a   1.000
_cell.length_b   1.000
_cell.length_c   1.000
_cell.angle_alpha   90.00
_cell.angle_beta   90.00
_cell.angle_gamma   90.00
#
_symmetry.space_group_name_H-M   'P 1'
#
loop_
_entity.id
_entity.type
_entity.pdbx_description
1 polymer ?
#
loop_
_entity_poly.entity_id
_entity_poly.type
_entity_poly.pdbx_seq_one_letter_code
_entity_poly.pdbx_strand_id
1 'polypeptide(L)' 'MGKKEKLFERAEVSAKKYKFRDLIKLAEYHGFVYKRQKGSHVIMKHTDKSIFMNFLDKDGEAKPYQVKQLLEAIEEHNL' A
#
# COMPACT_ATOMS: atom_id res chain seq x y z
N MET A 1 -17.61 6.97 -8.09
CA MET A 1 -16.57 6.12 -7.51
C MET A 1 -15.21 6.50 -8.05
N GLY A 2 -14.28 6.73 -7.17
CA GLY A 2 -12.94 7.16 -7.56
C GLY A 2 -11.97 6.00 -7.72
N LYS A 3 -10.79 6.32 -8.22
CA LYS A 3 -9.71 5.34 -8.36
C LYS A 3 -9.33 4.71 -7.02
N LYS A 4 -9.45 5.46 -5.93
CA LYS A 4 -9.17 5.01 -4.58
C LYS A 4 -10.00 3.77 -4.22
N GLU A 5 -11.29 3.84 -4.46
CA GLU A 5 -12.19 2.74 -4.13
C GLU A 5 -11.92 1.50 -4.98
N LYS A 6 -11.63 1.70 -6.26
CA LYS A 6 -11.30 0.60 -7.15
C LYS A 6 -10.01 -0.09 -6.74
N LEU A 7 -8.99 0.67 -6.35
CA LEU A 7 -7.73 0.10 -5.90
C LEU A 7 -7.92 -0.72 -4.63
N PHE A 8 -8.72 -0.21 -3.70
CA PHE A 8 -9.01 -0.93 -2.46
C PHE A 8 -9.73 -2.24 -2.74
N GLU A 9 -10.78 -2.20 -3.58
CA GLU A 9 -11.52 -3.40 -3.94
C GLU A 9 -10.63 -4.45 -4.61
N ARG A 10 -9.79 -4.02 -5.55
CA ARG A 10 -8.88 -4.93 -6.23
C ARG A 10 -7.90 -5.57 -5.27
N ALA A 11 -7.42 -4.81 -4.29
CA ALA A 11 -6.49 -5.33 -3.29
C ALA A 11 -7.15 -6.41 -2.43
N GLU A 12 -8.42 -6.20 -2.06
CA GLU A 12 -9.15 -7.19 -1.28
C GLU A 12 -9.40 -8.49 -2.06
N VAL A 13 -9.70 -8.36 -3.34
CA VAL A 13 -10.07 -9.51 -4.18
C VAL A 13 -8.85 -10.20 -4.77
N SER A 14 -7.84 -9.44 -5.18
CA SER A 14 -6.72 -9.95 -5.97
C SER A 14 -5.36 -9.64 -5.37
N ALA A 15 -5.22 -9.79 -4.06
CA ALA A 15 -3.95 -9.50 -3.37
C ALA A 15 -2.76 -10.26 -3.95
N LYS A 16 -2.98 -11.46 -4.48
CA LYS A 16 -1.90 -12.29 -5.01
C LYS A 16 -1.25 -11.75 -6.28
N LYS A 17 -1.98 -10.94 -7.04
CA LYS A 17 -1.49 -10.41 -8.33
C LYS A 17 -1.52 -8.89 -8.37
N TYR A 18 -1.44 -8.27 -7.23
CA TYR A 18 -1.51 -6.82 -7.14
C TYR A 18 -0.19 -6.21 -7.60
N LYS A 19 -0.27 -5.20 -8.46
CA LYS A 19 0.95 -4.53 -8.94
C LYS A 19 1.53 -3.62 -7.87
N PHE A 20 2.85 -3.58 -7.81
CA PHE A 20 3.53 -2.76 -6.82
C PHE A 20 3.14 -1.28 -6.94
N ARG A 21 3.10 -0.75 -8.15
CA ARG A 21 2.71 0.66 -8.36
C ARG A 21 1.30 0.95 -7.85
N ASP A 22 0.41 -0.03 -7.96
CA ASP A 22 -0.96 0.13 -7.46
C ASP A 22 -1.00 0.10 -5.93
N LEU A 23 -0.12 -0.70 -5.32
CA LEU A 23 0.02 -0.71 -3.86
C LEU A 23 0.47 0.65 -3.35
N ILE A 24 1.46 1.26 -4.01
CA ILE A 24 1.95 2.58 -3.64
C ILE A 24 0.85 3.63 -3.80
N LYS A 25 0.11 3.58 -4.90
CA LYS A 25 -1.01 4.50 -5.11
C LYS A 25 -2.09 4.34 -4.06
N LEU A 26 -2.42 3.10 -3.72
CA LEU A 26 -3.40 2.83 -2.68
C LEU A 26 -2.97 3.43 -1.35
N ALA A 27 -1.70 3.24 -0.98
CA ALA A 27 -1.15 3.82 0.24
C ALA A 27 -1.24 5.35 0.20
N GLU A 28 -0.88 5.96 -0.91
CA GLU A 28 -0.94 7.41 -1.07
C GLU A 28 -2.37 7.94 -0.92
N TYR A 29 -3.35 7.26 -1.47
CA TYR A 29 -4.74 7.66 -1.34
C TYR A 29 -5.23 7.63 0.11
N HIS A 30 -4.58 6.82 0.94
CA HIS A 30 -4.95 6.70 2.35
C HIS A 30 -4.02 7.48 3.29
N GLY A 31 -3.25 8.42 2.73
CA GLY A 31 -2.49 9.36 3.53
C GLY A 31 -1.03 8.98 3.78
N PHE A 32 -0.55 7.93 3.15
CA PHE A 32 0.87 7.59 3.23
C PHE A 32 1.67 8.40 2.22
N VAL A 33 2.87 8.79 2.60
CA VAL A 33 3.78 9.51 1.71
C VAL A 33 5.09 8.73 1.59
N TYR A 34 5.68 8.82 0.42
CA TYR A 34 6.99 8.23 0.14
C TYR A 34 8.05 8.93 0.99
N LYS A 35 8.84 8.15 1.69
CA LYS A 35 9.94 8.68 2.49
C LYS A 35 11.29 8.42 1.83
N ARG A 36 11.55 7.17 1.49
CA ARG A 36 12.80 6.80 0.84
C ARG A 36 12.69 5.41 0.24
N GLN A 37 13.64 5.08 -0.61
CA GLN A 37 13.75 3.77 -1.22
C GLN A 37 15.17 3.27 -1.06
N LYS A 38 15.31 2.00 -0.70
CA LYS A 38 16.61 1.33 -0.62
C LYS A 38 16.49 0.03 -1.38
N GLY A 39 17.14 -0.04 -2.57
CA GLY A 39 16.97 -1.18 -3.45
C GLY A 39 15.52 -1.35 -3.85
N SER A 40 14.97 -2.53 -3.61
CA SER A 40 13.58 -2.84 -3.94
C SER A 40 12.60 -2.49 -2.80
N HIS A 41 13.10 -1.95 -1.69
CA HIS A 41 12.25 -1.60 -0.54
C HIS A 41 11.88 -0.12 -0.58
N VAL A 42 10.58 0.16 -0.56
CA VAL A 42 10.06 1.52 -0.49
C VAL A 42 9.46 1.72 0.89
N ILE A 43 9.91 2.77 1.57
CA ILE A 43 9.41 3.10 2.90
C ILE A 43 8.45 4.27 2.79
N MET A 44 7.23 4.08 3.31
CA MET A 44 6.19 5.09 3.33
C MET A 44 5.76 5.35 4.77
N LYS A 45 5.34 6.57 5.03
CA LYS A 45 4.87 6.97 6.35
C LYS A 45 3.54 7.69 6.21
N HIS A 46 2.62 7.43 7.14
CA HIS A 46 1.35 8.15 7.17
C HIS A 46 1.57 9.58 7.66
N THR A 47 0.87 10.54 7.05
CA THR A 47 1.04 11.95 7.37
C THR A 47 0.58 12.31 8.77
N ASP A 48 -0.50 11.70 9.24
CA ASP A 48 -1.11 12.03 10.53
C ASP A 48 -0.84 11.02 11.64
N LYS A 49 -0.47 9.81 11.27
CA LYS A 49 -0.25 8.72 12.22
C LYS A 49 1.22 8.30 12.19
N SER A 50 1.73 7.82 13.30
CA SER A 50 3.10 7.32 13.35
C SER A 50 3.17 5.88 12.82
N ILE A 51 2.74 5.68 11.59
CA ILE A 51 2.68 4.39 10.94
C ILE A 51 3.65 4.36 9.77
N PHE A 52 4.59 3.43 9.80
CA PHE A 52 5.53 3.20 8.70
C PHE A 52 5.17 1.90 8.00
N MET A 53 5.28 1.90 6.68
CA MET A 53 5.11 0.69 5.88
C MET A 53 6.34 0.51 5.02
N ASN A 54 6.85 -0.72 4.98
CA ASN A 54 7.97 -1.09 4.15
C ASN A 54 7.48 -2.07 3.09
N PHE A 55 7.41 -1.61 1.85
CA PHE A 55 6.88 -2.41 0.75
C PHE A 55 8.01 -2.90 -0.15
N LEU A 56 8.00 -4.17 -0.48
CA LEU A 56 8.98 -4.77 -1.36
C LEU A 56 8.43 -4.85 -2.78
N ASP A 57 9.18 -4.28 -3.73
CA ASP A 57 8.88 -4.38 -5.16
C ASP A 57 9.54 -5.66 -5.68
N LYS A 58 8.74 -6.69 -5.93
CA LYS A 58 9.25 -7.93 -6.49
C LYS A 58 8.90 -7.98 -7.96
N ASP A 59 9.81 -7.50 -8.80
CA ASP A 59 9.64 -7.51 -10.26
C ASP A 59 8.32 -6.85 -10.70
N GLY A 60 7.97 -5.76 -10.06
CA GLY A 60 6.76 -5.02 -10.38
C GLY A 60 5.51 -5.51 -9.69
N GLU A 61 5.62 -6.54 -8.84
CA GLU A 61 4.48 -7.07 -8.10
C GLU A 61 4.61 -6.84 -6.61
N ALA A 62 3.48 -6.56 -5.97
CA ALA A 62 3.43 -6.42 -4.52
C ALA A 62 3.33 -7.80 -3.86
N LYS A 63 3.99 -7.96 -2.71
CA LYS A 63 3.86 -9.19 -1.93
C LYS A 63 2.44 -9.27 -1.36
N PRO A 64 1.75 -10.41 -1.48
CA PRO A 64 0.38 -10.53 -0.97
C PRO A 64 0.23 -10.15 0.52
N TYR A 65 1.19 -10.55 1.36
CA TYR A 65 1.09 -10.24 2.78
C TYR A 65 1.22 -8.74 3.05
N GLN A 66 1.95 -8.01 2.20
CA GLN A 66 2.09 -6.56 2.35
C GLN A 66 0.82 -5.83 1.91
N VAL A 67 0.15 -6.33 0.88
CA VAL A 67 -1.16 -5.81 0.49
C VAL A 67 -2.12 -5.94 1.65
N LYS A 68 -2.15 -7.12 2.29
CA LYS A 68 -3.01 -7.35 3.44
C LYS A 68 -2.65 -6.47 4.63
N GLN A 69 -1.36 -6.27 4.88
CA GLN A 69 -0.91 -5.39 5.95
C GLN A 69 -1.42 -3.96 5.75
N LEU A 70 -1.36 -3.47 4.51
CA LEU A 70 -1.86 -2.13 4.21
C LEU A 70 -3.36 -2.04 4.45
N LEU A 71 -4.12 -3.04 3.98
CA LEU A 71 -5.57 -3.05 4.18
C LEU A 71 -5.94 -3.09 5.66
N GLU A 72 -5.24 -3.91 6.44
CA GLU A 72 -5.45 -3.97 7.88
C GLU A 72 -5.16 -2.65 8.56
N ALA A 73 -4.07 -1.99 8.17
CA ALA A 73 -3.72 -0.69 8.74
C ALA A 73 -4.79 0.35 8.42
N ILE A 74 -5.29 0.35 7.19
CA ILE A 74 -6.34 1.27 6.77
C ILE A 74 -7.60 1.07 7.63
N GLU A 75 -8.00 -0.17 7.84
CA GLU A 75 -9.18 -0.47 8.66
C GLU A 75 -8.96 -0.19 10.14
N GLU A 76 -7.82 -0.64 10.67
CA GLU A 76 -7.51 -0.51 12.09
C GLU A 76 -7.42 0.96 12.53
N HIS A 77 -6.80 1.79 11.70
CA HIS A 77 -6.59 3.20 12.02
C HIS A 77 -7.60 4.13 11.36
N ASN A 78 -8.57 3.56 10.68
CA ASN A 78 -9.64 4.31 10.05
C ASN A 78 -9.12 5.37 9.07
N LEU A 79 -8.18 4.96 8.25
CA LEU A 79 -7.49 5.86 7.32
C LEU A 79 -8.27 6.17 6.04
#